data_6fd33e68816749d99dedee2ddbd8304f
#
_entry.id   6fd33e68816749d99dedee2ddbd8304f
#
_cell.length_a   1.000
_cell.length_b   1.000
_cell.length_c   1.000
_cell.angle_alpha   90.00
_cell.angle_beta   90.00
_cell.angle_gamma   90.00
#
_symmetry.space_group_name_H-M   'P 1'
#
loop_
_entity.id
_entity.type
_entity.pdbx_description
1 polymer ?
#
loop_
_entity_poly.entity_id
_entity_poly.type
_entity_poly.pdbx_seq_one_letter_code
_entity_poly.pdbx_strand_id
1 'polypeptide(L)'
;MRHRPASLLLQFALPATLLTLAACAPAPIYKTGANAVVATPSQVAQAPERYSGNEVVWGGRIVHVTNFQDHSEIEVLGYPLDSSQRPRANDSGGGRFIAVLRGYVEPLDYPAGAMMTVDGKLNGTRAGKVGEADYLFPLVEVAQSHVWTAEEMSKGRSNVHFGLGVGVGIR
;
A
#
# COMPACT_ATOMS: atom_id res chain seq x y z
N MET A 1 -9.46 -67.43 -2.15
CA MET A 1 -9.89 -66.13 -2.75
C MET A 1 -9.17 -65.01 -2.01
N ARG A 2 -8.19 -64.36 -2.67
CA ARG A 2 -7.33 -63.35 -2.09
C ARG A 2 -7.84 -61.97 -2.54
N HIS A 3 -8.45 -61.19 -1.65
CA HIS A 3 -8.79 -59.81 -1.94
C HIS A 3 -7.55 -58.92 -1.75
N ARG A 4 -7.19 -58.21 -2.80
CA ARG A 4 -6.08 -57.24 -2.84
C ARG A 4 -6.54 -55.88 -2.25
N PRO A 5 -5.80 -55.29 -1.29
CA PRO A 5 -6.10 -53.95 -0.82
C PRO A 5 -5.39 -52.92 -1.70
N ALA A 6 -6.03 -52.52 -2.83
CA ALA A 6 -5.49 -51.48 -3.75
C ALA A 6 -6.11 -50.11 -3.53
N SER A 7 -7.10 -49.97 -2.61
CA SER A 7 -7.88 -48.72 -2.47
C SER A 7 -7.39 -47.77 -1.37
N LEU A 8 -6.44 -48.13 -0.54
CA LEU A 8 -6.01 -47.28 0.59
C LEU A 8 -4.91 -46.27 0.25
N LEU A 9 -4.19 -46.45 -0.87
CA LEU A 9 -3.08 -45.55 -1.24
C LEU A 9 -3.55 -44.28 -2.02
N LEU A 10 -4.78 -44.29 -2.52
CA LEU A 10 -5.30 -43.17 -3.32
C LEU A 10 -5.91 -42.05 -2.46
N GLN A 11 -6.27 -42.31 -1.20
CA GLN A 11 -6.91 -41.33 -0.31
C GLN A 11 -5.93 -40.40 0.42
N PHE A 12 -4.64 -40.73 0.45
CA PHE A 12 -3.62 -39.88 1.10
C PHE A 12 -2.91 -38.89 0.15
N ALA A 13 -3.05 -39.07 -1.15
CA ALA A 13 -2.39 -38.17 -2.13
C ALA A 13 -3.15 -36.84 -2.37
N LEU A 14 -4.46 -36.78 -2.10
CA LEU A 14 -5.29 -35.64 -2.37
C LEU A 14 -5.11 -34.44 -1.40
N PRO A 15 -4.91 -34.64 -0.07
CA PRO A 15 -4.72 -33.52 0.86
C PRO A 15 -3.32 -32.87 0.79
N ALA A 16 -2.30 -33.57 0.30
CA ALA A 16 -0.95 -33.03 0.21
C ALA A 16 -0.79 -31.97 -0.90
N THR A 17 -1.60 -32.03 -1.94
CA THR A 17 -1.51 -31.11 -3.10
C THR A 17 -2.21 -29.77 -2.83
N LEU A 18 -3.12 -29.68 -1.84
CA LEU A 18 -3.82 -28.44 -1.51
C LEU A 18 -3.01 -27.47 -0.65
N LEU A 19 -1.94 -27.92 0.00
CA LEU A 19 -1.12 -27.09 0.89
C LEU A 19 -0.06 -26.24 0.16
N THR A 20 0.18 -26.46 -1.13
CA THR A 20 1.27 -25.79 -1.86
C THR A 20 0.86 -24.51 -2.56
N LEU A 21 -0.42 -24.13 -2.57
CA LEU A 21 -0.91 -22.91 -3.27
C LEU A 21 -0.88 -21.63 -2.43
N ALA A 22 -0.45 -21.67 -1.18
CA ALA A 22 -0.50 -20.49 -0.28
C ALA A 22 0.75 -19.58 -0.30
N ALA A 23 1.74 -19.84 -1.17
CA ALA A 23 3.11 -19.33 -0.97
C ALA A 23 3.55 -18.15 -1.86
N CYS A 24 2.65 -17.43 -2.54
CA CYS A 24 3.06 -16.37 -3.48
C CYS A 24 2.46 -14.98 -3.20
N ALA A 25 2.10 -14.66 -1.95
CA ALA A 25 1.80 -13.26 -1.63
C ALA A 25 3.13 -12.48 -1.54
N PRO A 26 3.30 -11.38 -2.28
CA PRO A 26 4.50 -10.56 -2.18
C PRO A 26 4.64 -10.02 -0.75
N ALA A 27 5.88 -10.03 -0.23
CA ALA A 27 6.15 -9.53 1.11
C ALA A 27 5.97 -8.00 1.18
N PRO A 28 5.49 -7.47 2.32
CA PRO A 28 5.43 -6.04 2.55
C PRO A 28 6.84 -5.43 2.59
N ILE A 29 6.99 -4.20 2.08
CA ILE A 29 8.28 -3.50 2.05
C ILE A 29 8.74 -3.04 3.45
N TYR A 30 7.78 -2.75 4.35
CA TYR A 30 8.07 -2.38 5.74
C TYR A 30 7.50 -3.42 6.70
N LYS A 31 8.26 -3.74 7.74
CA LYS A 31 7.79 -4.55 8.86
C LYS A 31 7.07 -3.63 9.84
N THR A 32 5.80 -3.87 10.06
CA THR A 32 5.02 -3.11 11.05
C THR A 32 5.40 -3.52 12.47
N GLY A 33 5.63 -2.53 13.33
CA GLY A 33 5.87 -2.75 14.75
C GLY A 33 4.60 -3.17 15.51
N ALA A 34 4.77 -3.56 16.79
CA ALA A 34 3.67 -3.97 17.65
C ALA A 34 2.66 -2.84 17.93
N ASN A 35 3.07 -1.58 17.77
CA ASN A 35 2.25 -0.38 17.99
C ASN A 35 1.63 0.16 16.68
N ALA A 36 1.75 -0.57 15.59
CA ALA A 36 1.18 -0.16 14.32
C ALA A 36 -0.35 -0.28 14.34
N VAL A 37 -1.02 0.77 13.89
CA VAL A 37 -2.48 0.82 13.82
C VAL A 37 -2.96 0.80 12.37
N VAL A 38 -4.07 0.09 12.16
CA VAL A 38 -4.77 0.09 10.88
C VAL A 38 -5.86 1.15 10.94
N ALA A 39 -5.53 2.38 10.54
CA ALA A 39 -6.46 3.49 10.45
C ALA A 39 -6.16 4.31 9.19
N THR A 40 -7.20 4.89 8.57
CA THR A 40 -7.02 5.79 7.44
C THR A 40 -6.67 7.21 7.92
N PRO A 41 -6.05 8.06 7.08
CA PRO A 41 -5.84 9.46 7.41
C PRO A 41 -7.13 10.18 7.86
N SER A 42 -8.25 9.91 7.19
CA SER A 42 -9.55 10.50 7.57
C SER A 42 -10.03 10.07 8.96
N GLN A 43 -9.82 8.79 9.34
CA GLN A 43 -10.17 8.31 10.68
C GLN A 43 -9.30 8.95 11.75
N VAL A 44 -8.01 9.12 11.47
CA VAL A 44 -7.09 9.82 12.39
C VAL A 44 -7.47 11.30 12.53
N ALA A 45 -7.82 11.98 11.42
CA ALA A 45 -8.28 13.37 11.45
C ALA A 45 -9.56 13.56 12.30
N GLN A 46 -10.45 12.56 12.36
CA GLN A 46 -11.68 12.61 13.17
C GLN A 46 -11.45 12.39 14.66
N ALA A 47 -10.37 11.71 15.05
CA ALA A 47 -10.07 11.38 16.45
C ALA A 47 -8.56 11.37 16.73
N PRO A 48 -7.85 12.50 16.53
CA PRO A 48 -6.38 12.53 16.54
C PRO A 48 -5.77 12.07 17.87
N GLU A 49 -6.41 12.39 18.99
CA GLU A 49 -5.92 12.00 20.33
C GLU A 49 -5.84 10.47 20.51
N ARG A 50 -6.75 9.74 19.85
CA ARG A 50 -6.80 8.28 19.93
C ARG A 50 -5.57 7.61 19.27
N TYR A 51 -4.99 8.28 18.29
CA TYR A 51 -3.94 7.70 17.43
C TYR A 51 -2.57 8.35 17.64
N SER A 52 -2.48 9.39 18.47
CA SER A 52 -1.22 10.09 18.74
C SER A 52 -0.14 9.12 19.21
N GLY A 53 1.05 9.21 18.60
CA GLY A 53 2.19 8.38 18.93
C GLY A 53 2.16 6.95 18.38
N ASN A 54 1.09 6.49 17.75
CA ASN A 54 1.06 5.19 17.09
C ASN A 54 1.86 5.18 15.79
N GLU A 55 2.34 4.00 15.41
CA GLU A 55 2.98 3.76 14.11
C GLU A 55 1.93 3.49 13.04
N VAL A 56 2.19 3.97 11.83
CA VAL A 56 1.37 3.73 10.64
C VAL A 56 2.24 3.44 9.44
N VAL A 57 1.74 2.56 8.56
CA VAL A 57 2.23 2.44 7.20
C VAL A 57 1.15 2.95 6.29
N TRP A 58 1.37 4.13 5.72
CA TRP A 58 0.45 4.77 4.81
C TRP A 58 1.08 4.99 3.45
N GLY A 59 0.27 5.03 2.43
CA GLY A 59 0.74 5.38 1.10
C GLY A 59 -0.33 6.04 0.28
N GLY A 60 0.09 6.62 -0.83
CA GLY A 60 -0.81 7.37 -1.68
C GLY A 60 -0.10 8.09 -2.81
N ARG A 61 -0.80 9.05 -3.39
CA ARG A 61 -0.29 9.89 -4.46
C ARG A 61 0.29 11.18 -3.90
N ILE A 62 1.52 11.48 -4.25
CA ILE A 62 2.16 12.76 -3.92
C ILE A 62 1.38 13.90 -4.59
N VAL A 63 0.99 14.89 -3.78
CA VAL A 63 0.33 16.11 -4.25
C VAL A 63 1.36 17.20 -4.52
N HIS A 64 2.16 17.53 -3.50
CA HIS A 64 3.29 18.46 -3.62
C HIS A 64 4.30 18.26 -2.47
N VAL A 65 5.48 18.83 -2.64
CA VAL A 65 6.58 18.87 -1.65
C VAL A 65 6.80 20.32 -1.26
N THR A 66 6.99 20.57 0.03
CA THR A 66 7.42 21.85 0.57
C THR A 66 8.65 21.65 1.45
N ASN A 67 9.75 22.31 1.11
CA ASN A 67 10.97 22.27 1.90
C ASN A 67 11.02 23.46 2.86
N PHE A 68 11.30 23.17 4.13
CA PHE A 68 11.56 24.12 5.20
C PHE A 68 13.05 24.12 5.55
N GLN A 69 13.45 24.88 6.53
CA GLN A 69 14.86 25.03 6.92
C GLN A 69 15.44 23.72 7.52
N ASP A 70 14.65 22.97 8.27
CA ASP A 70 15.05 21.83 9.07
C ASP A 70 14.34 20.52 8.68
N HIS A 71 13.29 20.60 7.88
CA HIS A 71 12.49 19.46 7.44
C HIS A 71 11.84 19.70 6.09
N SER A 72 11.29 18.64 5.54
CA SER A 72 10.49 18.70 4.33
C SER A 72 9.12 18.05 4.57
N GLU A 73 8.10 18.57 3.93
CA GLU A 73 6.75 18.07 4.02
C GLU A 73 6.24 17.64 2.66
N ILE A 74 5.65 16.46 2.61
CA ILE A 74 5.02 15.92 1.42
C ILE A 74 3.54 15.74 1.71
N GLU A 75 2.69 16.49 1.01
CA GLU A 75 1.25 16.24 1.04
C GLU A 75 0.93 15.03 0.19
N VAL A 76 0.20 14.08 0.76
CA VAL A 76 -0.13 12.81 0.12
C VAL A 76 -1.65 12.58 0.17
N LEU A 77 -2.25 12.29 -0.98
CA LEU A 77 -3.60 11.74 -1.05
C LEU A 77 -3.53 10.24 -0.80
N GLY A 78 -3.97 9.81 0.40
CA GLY A 78 -3.88 8.45 0.87
C GLY A 78 -4.79 7.48 0.12
N TYR A 79 -4.29 6.28 -0.12
CA TYR A 79 -5.03 5.15 -0.71
C TYR A 79 -4.83 3.89 0.14
N PRO A 80 -5.77 2.93 0.09
CA PRO A 80 -5.55 1.60 0.64
C PRO A 80 -4.30 0.96 0.03
N LEU A 81 -3.60 0.15 0.83
CA LEU A 81 -2.41 -0.56 0.39
C LEU A 81 -2.75 -2.01 0.02
N ASP A 82 -1.99 -2.58 -0.93
CA ASP A 82 -2.00 -4.02 -1.19
C ASP A 82 -1.08 -4.77 -0.21
N SER A 83 -0.95 -6.09 -0.38
CA SER A 83 -0.09 -6.93 0.46
C SER A 83 1.39 -6.58 0.40
N SER A 84 1.84 -5.92 -0.67
CA SER A 84 3.20 -5.38 -0.82
C SER A 84 3.33 -3.96 -0.28
N GLN A 85 2.25 -3.41 0.30
CA GLN A 85 2.14 -2.01 0.74
C GLN A 85 2.21 -0.98 -0.41
N ARG A 86 1.84 -1.37 -1.65
CA ARG A 86 1.68 -0.43 -2.77
C ARG A 86 0.31 0.26 -2.70
N PRO A 87 0.24 1.58 -2.93
CA PRO A 87 -1.03 2.30 -2.96
C PRO A 87 -1.92 1.85 -4.13
N ARG A 88 -3.20 1.57 -3.85
CA ARG A 88 -4.20 1.16 -4.83
C ARG A 88 -5.01 2.36 -5.31
N ALA A 89 -4.51 3.05 -6.31
CA ALA A 89 -5.10 4.31 -6.81
C ALA A 89 -6.52 4.20 -7.41
N ASN A 90 -6.99 2.99 -7.69
CA ASN A 90 -8.35 2.75 -8.20
C ASN A 90 -9.39 2.65 -7.09
N ASP A 91 -8.94 2.59 -5.82
CA ASP A 91 -9.83 2.56 -4.67
C ASP A 91 -10.16 3.97 -4.20
N SER A 92 -11.22 4.09 -3.41
CA SER A 92 -11.57 5.37 -2.78
C SER A 92 -10.43 5.84 -1.89
N GLY A 93 -10.07 7.12 -1.99
CA GLY A 93 -9.03 7.72 -1.16
C GLY A 93 -9.38 7.69 0.33
N GLY A 94 -8.39 7.42 1.17
CA GLY A 94 -8.50 7.37 2.64
C GLY A 94 -8.33 8.73 3.32
N GLY A 95 -8.35 9.84 2.57
CA GLY A 95 -8.06 11.18 3.05
C GLY A 95 -6.63 11.62 2.72
N ARG A 96 -6.27 12.84 3.13
CA ARG A 96 -4.92 13.38 2.94
C ARG A 96 -4.16 13.37 4.26
N PHE A 97 -2.84 13.30 4.16
CA PHE A 97 -1.92 13.45 5.29
C PHE A 97 -0.66 14.17 4.84
N ILE A 98 0.14 14.60 5.78
CA ILE A 98 1.45 15.18 5.54
C ILE A 98 2.51 14.24 6.08
N ALA A 99 3.39 13.80 5.21
CA ALA A 99 4.60 13.09 5.56
C ALA A 99 5.70 14.11 5.87
N VAL A 100 6.22 14.09 7.10
CA VAL A 100 7.27 14.99 7.58
C VAL A 100 8.60 14.24 7.57
N LEU A 101 9.51 14.64 6.69
CA LEU A 101 10.84 14.06 6.51
C LEU A 101 11.90 15.00 7.11
N ARG A 102 12.93 14.46 7.73
CA ARG A 102 14.03 15.25 8.29
C ARG A 102 14.90 15.82 7.18
N GLY A 103 15.24 17.10 7.31
CA GLY A 103 16.12 17.79 6.38
C GLY A 103 15.48 18.09 5.04
N TYR A 104 16.31 18.47 4.08
CA TYR A 104 15.89 18.78 2.72
C TYR A 104 15.70 17.51 1.90
N VAL A 105 14.62 17.45 1.11
CA VAL A 105 14.44 16.43 0.07
C VAL A 105 14.44 17.07 -1.30
N GLU A 106 15.04 16.40 -2.29
CA GLU A 106 15.01 16.86 -3.67
C GLU A 106 13.60 16.63 -4.27
N PRO A 107 12.89 17.70 -4.71
CA PRO A 107 11.55 17.53 -5.26
C PRO A 107 11.47 16.60 -6.48
N LEU A 108 12.56 16.45 -7.22
CA LEU A 108 12.63 15.53 -8.35
C LEU A 108 12.57 14.05 -7.93
N ASP A 109 12.99 13.73 -6.70
CA ASP A 109 12.90 12.39 -6.14
C ASP A 109 11.47 12.08 -5.64
N TYR A 110 10.65 13.12 -5.44
CA TYR A 110 9.26 13.03 -4.99
C TYR A 110 8.30 13.75 -5.94
N PRO A 111 8.25 13.37 -7.22
CA PRO A 111 7.47 14.12 -8.20
C PRO A 111 5.98 14.05 -7.93
N ALA A 112 5.28 15.18 -8.10
CA ALA A 112 3.82 15.23 -7.99
C ALA A 112 3.17 14.19 -8.91
N GLY A 113 2.19 13.46 -8.38
CA GLY A 113 1.51 12.38 -9.08
C GLY A 113 2.13 10.99 -8.90
N ALA A 114 3.38 10.88 -8.45
CA ALA A 114 3.99 9.58 -8.11
C ALA A 114 3.30 8.93 -6.91
N MET A 115 3.40 7.61 -6.83
CA MET A 115 2.95 6.84 -5.69
C MET A 115 4.08 6.68 -4.68
N MET A 116 3.77 6.83 -3.40
CA MET A 116 4.72 6.59 -2.33
C MET A 116 4.08 5.82 -1.19
N THR A 117 4.91 5.15 -0.39
CA THR A 117 4.55 4.55 0.89
C THR A 117 5.53 5.04 1.94
N VAL A 118 5.00 5.38 3.11
CA VAL A 118 5.78 5.79 4.28
C VAL A 118 5.49 4.86 5.44
N ASP A 119 6.53 4.59 6.22
CA ASP A 119 6.47 4.04 7.56
C ASP A 119 6.86 5.14 8.52
N GLY A 120 6.06 5.38 9.55
CA GLY A 120 6.33 6.48 10.47
C GLY A 120 5.36 6.53 11.64
N LYS A 121 5.53 7.57 12.45
CA LYS A 121 4.79 7.78 13.68
C LYS A 121 3.85 8.97 13.56
N LEU A 122 2.60 8.80 14.02
CA LEU A 122 1.64 9.89 14.08
C LEU A 122 2.07 10.92 15.12
N ASN A 123 2.26 12.16 14.67
CA ASN A 123 2.71 13.29 15.50
C ASN A 123 1.74 14.47 15.36
N GLY A 124 0.50 14.27 15.81
CA GLY A 124 -0.52 15.30 15.83
C GLY A 124 -1.20 15.54 14.47
N THR A 125 -1.78 16.73 14.34
CA THR A 125 -2.51 17.17 13.16
C THR A 125 -2.26 18.65 12.90
N ARG A 126 -2.52 19.09 11.66
CA ARG A 126 -2.46 20.50 11.28
C ARG A 126 -3.72 20.89 10.51
N ALA A 127 -4.33 22.01 10.93
CA ALA A 127 -5.42 22.60 10.18
C ALA A 127 -4.90 23.26 8.89
N GLY A 128 -5.66 23.14 7.81
CA GLY A 128 -5.36 23.71 6.51
C GLY A 128 -6.56 23.65 5.59
N LYS A 129 -6.33 23.73 4.29
CA LYS A 129 -7.39 23.70 3.27
C LYS A 129 -7.07 22.71 2.16
N VAL A 130 -8.14 22.14 1.58
CA VAL A 130 -8.11 21.40 0.32
C VAL A 130 -9.08 22.09 -0.62
N GLY A 131 -8.55 22.85 -1.57
CA GLY A 131 -9.35 23.84 -2.29
C GLY A 131 -9.88 24.88 -1.30
N GLU A 132 -11.21 25.10 -1.27
CA GLU A 132 -11.85 26.03 -0.34
C GLU A 132 -12.32 25.36 0.96
N ALA A 133 -12.26 24.02 1.05
CA ALA A 133 -12.74 23.28 2.21
C ALA A 133 -11.68 23.25 3.32
N ASP A 134 -12.11 23.49 4.56
CA ASP A 134 -11.27 23.31 5.73
C ASP A 134 -10.94 21.82 5.90
N TYR A 135 -9.68 21.53 6.20
CA TYR A 135 -9.17 20.18 6.30
C TYR A 135 -8.20 20.03 7.49
N LEU A 136 -8.29 18.90 8.19
CA LEU A 136 -7.36 18.56 9.24
C LEU A 136 -6.41 17.46 8.74
N PHE A 137 -5.15 17.82 8.53
CA PHE A 137 -4.12 16.91 8.04
C PHE A 137 -3.44 16.18 9.21
N PRO A 138 -3.54 14.85 9.30
CA PRO A 138 -2.65 14.09 10.17
C PRO A 138 -1.19 14.26 9.73
N LEU A 139 -0.29 14.40 10.70
CA LEU A 139 1.15 14.49 10.48
C LEU A 139 1.78 13.14 10.80
N VAL A 140 2.59 12.64 9.86
CA VAL A 140 3.39 11.41 10.02
C VAL A 140 4.85 11.79 10.04
N GLU A 141 5.52 11.64 11.19
CA GLU A 141 6.98 11.73 11.29
C GLU A 141 7.58 10.47 10.64
N VAL A 142 8.18 10.64 9.46
CA VAL A 142 8.61 9.54 8.61
C VAL A 142 9.92 8.94 9.11
N ALA A 143 9.90 7.64 9.33
CA ALA A 143 11.11 6.84 9.58
C ALA A 143 11.68 6.28 8.27
N GLN A 144 10.81 5.84 7.36
CA GLN A 144 11.19 5.30 6.05
C GLN A 144 10.16 5.71 5.00
N SER A 145 10.64 5.97 3.78
CA SER A 145 9.78 6.27 2.62
C SER A 145 10.24 5.53 1.38
N HIS A 146 9.31 5.17 0.52
CA HIS A 146 9.56 4.56 -0.78
C HIS A 146 8.66 5.20 -1.84
N VAL A 147 9.27 5.72 -2.89
CA VAL A 147 8.56 6.22 -4.08
C VAL A 147 8.54 5.12 -5.12
N TRP A 148 7.35 4.68 -5.49
CA TRP A 148 7.15 3.56 -6.41
C TRP A 148 7.40 3.97 -7.85
N THR A 149 8.24 3.24 -8.54
CA THR A 149 8.42 3.37 -10.00
C THR A 149 7.21 2.81 -10.76
N ALA A 150 7.04 3.22 -12.02
CA ALA A 150 5.99 2.70 -12.88
C ALA A 150 6.11 1.17 -13.07
N GLU A 151 7.33 0.65 -13.11
CA GLU A 151 7.60 -0.78 -13.21
C GLU A 151 7.13 -1.54 -11.96
N GLU A 152 7.49 -1.05 -10.76
CA GLU A 152 7.06 -1.65 -9.49
C GLU A 152 5.54 -1.60 -9.35
N MET A 153 4.89 -0.49 -9.76
CA MET A 153 3.44 -0.37 -9.73
C MET A 153 2.73 -1.30 -10.71
N SER A 154 3.40 -1.76 -11.76
CA SER A 154 2.84 -2.71 -12.74
C SER A 154 3.02 -4.18 -12.32
N LYS A 155 4.02 -4.50 -11.49
CA LYS A 155 4.27 -5.86 -10.98
C LYS A 155 3.07 -6.36 -10.18
N GLY A 156 2.53 -7.51 -10.57
CA GLY A 156 1.36 -8.13 -9.92
C GLY A 156 0.00 -7.73 -10.50
N ARG A 157 -0.05 -6.84 -11.49
CA ARG A 157 -1.22 -6.74 -12.37
C ARG A 157 -1.09 -7.83 -13.42
N SER A 158 -1.84 -8.94 -13.29
CA SER A 158 -1.87 -9.94 -14.33
C SER A 158 -2.62 -9.35 -15.54
N ASN A 159 -1.87 -8.96 -16.57
CA ASN A 159 -2.42 -8.69 -17.89
C ASN A 159 -2.79 -10.03 -18.52
N VAL A 160 -3.91 -10.62 -18.10
CA VAL A 160 -4.46 -11.79 -18.76
C VAL A 160 -5.18 -11.31 -20.00
N HIS A 161 -4.45 -11.24 -21.13
CA HIS A 161 -5.06 -11.08 -22.44
C HIS A 161 -5.62 -12.44 -22.88
N PHE A 162 -6.92 -12.65 -22.72
CA PHE A 162 -7.62 -13.76 -23.39
C PHE A 162 -7.75 -13.42 -24.87
N GLY A 163 -6.78 -13.84 -25.66
CA GLY A 163 -6.89 -13.85 -27.12
C GLY A 163 -7.80 -15.01 -27.54
N LEU A 164 -9.08 -14.75 -27.78
CA LEU A 164 -9.93 -15.68 -28.49
C LEU A 164 -9.57 -15.63 -30.00
N GLY A 165 -8.62 -16.47 -30.38
CA GLY A 165 -8.32 -16.70 -31.78
C GLY A 165 -9.40 -17.55 -32.45
N VAL A 166 -10.37 -16.93 -33.12
CA VAL A 166 -11.29 -17.63 -34.03
C VAL A 166 -10.56 -17.87 -35.36
N GLY A 167 -9.98 -19.04 -35.51
CA GLY A 167 -9.44 -19.49 -36.82
C GLY A 167 -10.55 -19.93 -37.76
N VAL A 168 -10.92 -19.08 -38.72
CA VAL A 168 -11.78 -19.50 -39.85
C VAL A 168 -10.89 -20.17 -40.90
N GLY A 169 -10.93 -21.49 -40.95
CA GLY A 169 -10.31 -22.25 -42.04
C GLY A 169 -11.18 -22.18 -43.29
N ILE A 170 -10.71 -21.50 -44.33
CA ILE A 170 -11.31 -21.55 -45.68
C ILE A 170 -10.62 -22.69 -46.46
N ARG A 171 -11.43 -23.61 -46.96
CA ARG A 171 -11.02 -24.72 -47.82
C ARG A 171 -11.38 -24.40 -49.25
#